data_7179021b93687954ee12056c90164dc0
#
_entry.id   7179021b93687954ee12056c90164dc0
#
_cell.length_a   1.000
_cell.length_b   1.000
_cell.length_c   1.000
_cell.angle_alpha   90.00
_cell.angle_beta   90.00
_cell.angle_gamma   90.00
#
_symmetry.space_group_name_H-M   'P 1'
#
loop_
_entity.id
_entity.type
_entity.pdbx_description
1 polymer ?
#
loop_
_entity_poly.entity_id
_entity_poly.type
_entity_poly.pdbx_seq_one_letter_code
_entity_poly.pdbx_strand_id
1 'polypeptide(L)'
;YMGWDSIAPFVADEKKGAFILCKTSNASSKDFQNLSIENEKLFEIVAQRSSKWNASNNIGLVVGATASNEIRVVRKYAKNMPLLIPGVGAQGGDLKTSMIEGNTNGDAIINVSRGICFAGDLSSNAIRLKAEEYYKNMRELMDEQR
;
A
#
# COMPACT_ATOMS: atom_id res chain seq x y z
N TYR A 1 -5.89 4.71 14.95
CA TYR A 1 -6.83 5.49 14.11
C TYR A 1 -7.35 6.68 14.90
N MET A 2 -6.94 7.90 14.54
CA MET A 2 -7.26 9.10 15.33
C MET A 2 -8.41 9.94 14.74
N GLY A 3 -8.63 9.93 13.44
CA GLY A 3 -9.73 10.66 12.81
C GLY A 3 -9.28 11.85 11.95
N TRP A 4 -10.25 12.59 11.41
CA TRP A 4 -10.02 13.66 10.44
C TRP A 4 -9.13 14.80 10.97
N ASP A 5 -9.33 15.22 12.19
CA ASP A 5 -8.58 16.32 12.81
C ASP A 5 -7.06 16.08 12.85
N SER A 6 -6.63 14.81 12.92
CA SER A 6 -5.22 14.45 12.85
C SER A 6 -4.64 14.45 11.43
N ILE A 7 -5.47 14.39 10.40
CA ILE A 7 -5.07 14.35 9.00
C ILE A 7 -5.22 15.73 8.34
N ALA A 8 -6.26 16.46 8.68
CA ALA A 8 -6.63 17.74 8.08
C ALA A 8 -5.46 18.74 7.94
N PRO A 9 -4.59 18.96 8.95
CA PRO A 9 -3.48 19.92 8.83
C PRO A 9 -2.44 19.54 7.77
N PHE A 10 -2.28 18.23 7.49
CA PHE A 10 -1.29 17.74 6.51
C PHE A 10 -1.80 17.82 5.07
N VAL A 11 -3.11 17.80 4.87
CA VAL A 11 -3.74 17.77 3.54
C VAL A 11 -4.45 19.09 3.19
N ALA A 12 -4.40 20.09 4.07
CA ALA A 12 -4.96 21.42 3.83
C ALA A 12 -4.27 22.17 2.67
N ASP A 13 -3.01 21.90 2.43
CA ASP A 13 -2.24 22.36 1.28
C ASP A 13 -2.29 21.28 0.19
N GLU A 14 -2.90 21.59 -0.96
CA GLU A 14 -3.05 20.65 -2.08
C GLU A 14 -1.71 20.14 -2.65
N LYS A 15 -0.59 20.84 -2.39
CA LYS A 15 0.76 20.42 -2.78
C LYS A 15 1.37 19.40 -1.83
N LYS A 16 0.70 19.07 -0.73
CA LYS A 16 1.13 18.10 0.26
C LYS A 16 0.14 16.96 0.31
N GLY A 17 0.62 15.78 0.72
CA GLY A 17 -0.23 14.62 0.85
C GLY A 17 0.06 13.82 2.11
N ALA A 18 -0.83 12.90 2.43
CA ALA A 18 -0.67 11.99 3.55
C ALA A 18 -1.06 10.57 3.17
N PHE A 19 -0.30 9.59 3.69
CA PHE A 19 -0.70 8.17 3.62
C PHE A 19 -1.29 7.76 4.96
N ILE A 20 -2.53 7.30 4.94
CA ILE A 20 -3.24 6.80 6.12
C ILE A 20 -3.02 5.30 6.23
N LEU A 21 -2.63 4.83 7.42
CA LEU A 21 -2.48 3.41 7.69
C LEU A 21 -3.85 2.73 7.67
N CYS A 22 -4.04 1.81 6.73
CA CYS A 22 -5.31 1.11 6.53
C CYS A 22 -5.21 -0.36 6.95
N LYS A 23 -4.28 -1.11 6.36
CA LYS A 23 -4.07 -2.53 6.67
C LYS A 23 -2.58 -2.85 6.70
N THR A 24 -2.12 -3.47 7.77
CA THR A 24 -0.70 -3.81 7.95
C THR A 24 -0.41 -5.28 7.68
N SER A 25 0.89 -5.61 7.43
CA SER A 25 1.34 -6.97 7.08
C SER A 25 1.61 -7.87 8.29
N ASN A 26 1.66 -7.32 9.51
CA ASN A 26 1.99 -8.10 10.71
C ASN A 26 0.85 -9.02 11.13
N ALA A 27 1.19 -10.17 11.69
CA ALA A 27 0.21 -11.20 12.08
C ALA A 27 -0.88 -10.70 13.04
N SER A 28 -0.51 -9.84 14.01
CA SER A 28 -1.45 -9.27 14.98
C SER A 28 -2.34 -8.15 14.42
N SER A 29 -2.18 -7.78 13.16
CA SER A 29 -3.08 -6.80 12.53
C SER A 29 -4.56 -7.21 12.62
N LYS A 30 -4.83 -8.52 12.66
CA LYS A 30 -6.16 -9.08 12.83
C LYS A 30 -6.84 -8.72 14.16
N ASP A 31 -6.06 -8.43 15.21
CA ASP A 31 -6.58 -8.17 16.55
C ASP A 31 -7.46 -6.90 16.58
N PHE A 32 -7.16 -5.94 15.69
CA PHE A 32 -7.92 -4.69 15.55
C PHE A 32 -8.48 -4.50 14.15
N GLN A 33 -7.67 -4.64 13.12
CA GLN A 33 -8.04 -4.24 11.75
C GLN A 33 -9.09 -5.16 11.13
N ASN A 34 -9.24 -6.40 11.63
CA ASN A 34 -10.26 -7.34 11.20
C ASN A 34 -11.49 -7.38 12.12
N LEU A 35 -11.57 -6.53 13.14
CA LEU A 35 -12.78 -6.40 13.94
C LEU A 35 -13.95 -5.97 13.06
N SER A 36 -15.10 -6.65 13.22
CA SER A 36 -16.30 -6.34 12.46
C SER A 36 -17.17 -5.34 13.22
N ILE A 37 -17.60 -4.30 12.53
CA ILE A 37 -18.52 -3.27 13.00
C ILE A 37 -19.63 -3.20 11.95
N GLU A 38 -20.86 -3.54 12.32
CA GLU A 38 -22.02 -3.52 11.41
C GLU A 38 -21.77 -4.28 10.07
N ASN A 39 -21.14 -5.46 10.15
CA ASN A 39 -20.76 -6.32 9.03
C ASN A 39 -19.60 -5.82 8.13
N GLU A 40 -18.96 -4.72 8.45
CA GLU A 40 -17.74 -4.24 7.78
C GLU A 40 -16.53 -4.40 8.69
N LYS A 41 -15.37 -4.72 8.13
CA LYS A 41 -14.13 -4.77 8.92
C LYS A 41 -13.60 -3.36 9.16
N LEU A 42 -12.90 -3.16 10.27
CA LEU A 42 -12.37 -1.86 10.64
C LEU A 42 -11.48 -1.26 9.53
N PHE A 43 -10.63 -2.07 8.86
CA PHE A 43 -9.81 -1.56 7.76
C PHE A 43 -10.66 -1.09 6.55
N GLU A 44 -11.81 -1.69 6.29
CA GLU A 44 -12.75 -1.27 5.24
C GLU A 44 -13.38 0.08 5.57
N ILE A 45 -13.78 0.26 6.83
CA ILE A 45 -14.29 1.53 7.34
C ILE A 45 -13.24 2.63 7.23
N VAL A 46 -11.96 2.31 7.55
CA VAL A 46 -10.85 3.26 7.38
C VAL A 46 -10.68 3.65 5.91
N ALA A 47 -10.73 2.69 4.98
CA ALA A 47 -10.64 2.98 3.55
C ALA A 47 -11.77 3.89 3.07
N GLN A 48 -13.01 3.59 3.47
CA GLN A 48 -14.19 4.41 3.12
C GLN A 48 -14.10 5.84 3.67
N ARG A 49 -13.71 5.99 4.95
CA ARG A 49 -13.57 7.31 5.58
C ARG A 49 -12.49 8.13 4.90
N SER A 50 -11.32 7.51 4.65
CA SER A 50 -10.21 8.14 3.95
C SER A 50 -10.59 8.60 2.54
N SER A 51 -11.37 7.80 1.81
CA SER A 51 -11.89 8.17 0.49
C SER A 51 -12.81 9.41 0.55
N LYS A 52 -13.66 9.50 1.57
CA LYS A 52 -14.52 10.68 1.78
C LYS A 52 -13.73 11.95 2.13
N TRP A 53 -12.59 11.79 2.79
CA TRP A 53 -11.69 12.91 3.15
C TRP A 53 -10.82 13.38 1.99
N ASN A 54 -10.69 12.59 0.93
CA ASN A 54 -9.76 12.83 -0.18
C ASN A 54 -10.30 13.81 -1.24
N ALA A 55 -10.87 14.94 -0.81
CA ALA A 55 -11.47 15.92 -1.71
C ALA A 55 -10.46 16.58 -2.66
N SER A 56 -9.21 16.79 -2.20
CA SER A 56 -8.11 17.39 -2.99
C SER A 56 -7.21 16.34 -3.66
N ASN A 57 -7.57 15.05 -3.66
CA ASN A 57 -6.78 13.96 -4.25
C ASN A 57 -5.34 13.85 -3.72
N ASN A 58 -5.13 14.19 -2.46
CA ASN A 58 -3.82 14.21 -1.81
C ASN A 58 -3.72 13.25 -0.61
N ILE A 59 -4.63 12.27 -0.52
CA ILE A 59 -4.61 11.19 0.48
C ILE A 59 -4.37 9.86 -0.22
N GLY A 60 -3.43 9.08 0.30
CA GLY A 60 -3.20 7.69 -0.04
C GLY A 60 -3.44 6.76 1.14
N LEU A 61 -3.39 5.45 0.90
CA LEU A 61 -3.53 4.43 1.94
C LEU A 61 -2.31 3.52 2.00
N VAL A 62 -1.94 3.07 3.20
CA VAL A 62 -0.94 2.01 3.38
C VAL A 62 -1.66 0.67 3.52
N VAL A 63 -1.34 -0.28 2.62
CA VAL A 63 -1.90 -1.64 2.64
C VAL A 63 -0.76 -2.64 2.45
N GLY A 64 -0.54 -3.51 3.41
CA GLY A 64 0.59 -4.46 3.37
C GLY A 64 0.46 -5.52 2.28
N ALA A 65 1.59 -5.87 1.65
CA ALA A 65 1.67 -6.83 0.55
C ALA A 65 1.25 -8.26 0.90
N THR A 66 1.26 -8.64 2.20
CA THR A 66 0.77 -9.95 2.66
C THR A 66 -0.75 -10.04 2.75
N ALA A 67 -1.43 -8.93 2.54
CA ALA A 67 -2.88 -8.78 2.61
C ALA A 67 -3.50 -8.67 1.20
N SER A 68 -3.19 -9.61 0.32
CA SER A 68 -3.57 -9.57 -1.11
C SER A 68 -5.08 -9.45 -1.35
N ASN A 69 -5.89 -10.18 -0.59
CA ASN A 69 -7.35 -10.08 -0.68
C ASN A 69 -7.85 -8.72 -0.17
N GLU A 70 -7.21 -8.20 0.86
CA GLU A 70 -7.55 -6.91 1.45
C GLU A 70 -7.18 -5.74 0.52
N ILE A 71 -6.10 -5.85 -0.27
CA ILE A 71 -5.77 -4.86 -1.32
C ILE A 71 -6.96 -4.70 -2.27
N ARG A 72 -7.50 -5.83 -2.77
CA ARG A 72 -8.68 -5.84 -3.65
C ARG A 72 -9.90 -5.22 -2.99
N VAL A 73 -10.13 -5.51 -1.72
CA VAL A 73 -11.25 -4.94 -0.96
C VAL A 73 -11.07 -3.43 -0.77
N VAL A 74 -9.88 -2.99 -0.37
CA VAL A 74 -9.56 -1.57 -0.22
C VAL A 74 -9.75 -0.80 -1.53
N ARG A 75 -9.36 -1.39 -2.68
CA ARG A 75 -9.54 -0.76 -3.99
C ARG A 75 -11.01 -0.48 -4.36
N LYS A 76 -11.96 -1.22 -3.83
CA LYS A 76 -13.40 -0.93 -4.03
C LYS A 76 -13.79 0.44 -3.48
N TYR A 77 -13.16 0.85 -2.37
CA TYR A 77 -13.43 2.11 -1.68
C TYR A 77 -12.46 3.22 -2.08
N ALA A 78 -11.20 2.87 -2.32
CA ALA A 78 -10.10 3.79 -2.60
C ALA A 78 -9.79 3.89 -4.10
N LYS A 79 -10.82 4.10 -4.93
CA LYS A 79 -10.64 4.33 -6.36
C LYS A 79 -9.82 5.60 -6.58
N ASN A 80 -8.81 5.53 -7.46
CA ASN A 80 -7.90 6.62 -7.80
C ASN A 80 -7.00 7.13 -6.64
N MET A 81 -7.09 6.55 -5.46
CA MET A 81 -6.17 6.88 -4.37
C MET A 81 -4.86 6.09 -4.52
N PRO A 82 -3.68 6.68 -4.31
CA PRO A 82 -2.44 5.93 -4.31
C PRO A 82 -2.40 4.96 -3.13
N LEU A 83 -1.97 3.72 -3.38
CA LEU A 83 -1.69 2.73 -2.33
C LEU A 83 -0.18 2.59 -2.14
N LEU A 84 0.31 2.81 -0.93
CA LEU A 84 1.64 2.42 -0.52
C LEU A 84 1.60 0.97 0.00
N ILE A 85 2.30 0.07 -0.70
CA ILE A 85 2.24 -1.37 -0.45
C ILE A 85 3.61 -1.86 0.04
N PRO A 86 3.86 -1.84 1.36
CA PRO A 86 5.08 -2.38 1.95
C PRO A 86 4.99 -3.88 2.19
N GLY A 87 6.16 -4.54 2.33
CA GLY A 87 6.25 -5.93 2.75
C GLY A 87 6.43 -6.95 1.62
N VAL A 88 6.61 -6.49 0.39
CA VAL A 88 6.99 -7.36 -0.73
C VAL A 88 8.36 -8.01 -0.46
N GLY A 89 8.48 -9.29 -0.75
CA GLY A 89 9.70 -10.10 -0.56
C GLY A 89 9.95 -10.46 0.89
N ALA A 90 10.66 -9.64 1.64
CA ALA A 90 11.17 -9.96 3.00
C ALA A 90 10.08 -10.31 4.04
N GLN A 91 8.82 -9.95 3.81
CA GLN A 91 7.68 -10.32 4.67
C GLN A 91 6.77 -11.38 4.02
N GLY A 92 7.20 -11.96 2.89
CA GLY A 92 6.42 -12.96 2.16
C GLY A 92 5.29 -12.37 1.29
N GLY A 93 5.27 -11.05 1.10
CA GLY A 93 4.33 -10.41 0.19
C GLY A 93 4.64 -10.73 -1.27
N ASP A 94 3.61 -11.09 -2.03
CA ASP A 94 3.73 -11.39 -3.46
C ASP A 94 3.77 -10.13 -4.31
N LEU A 95 4.85 -9.96 -5.10
CA LEU A 95 5.03 -8.82 -5.99
C LEU A 95 3.94 -8.77 -7.07
N LYS A 96 3.66 -9.92 -7.70
CA LYS A 96 2.69 -9.99 -8.80
C LYS A 96 1.31 -9.56 -8.36
N THR A 97 0.79 -10.14 -7.29
CA THR A 97 -0.52 -9.78 -6.74
C THR A 97 -0.56 -8.32 -6.26
N SER A 98 0.51 -7.85 -5.60
CA SER A 98 0.61 -6.45 -5.16
C SER A 98 0.55 -5.47 -6.33
N MET A 99 1.22 -5.78 -7.44
CA MET A 99 1.19 -4.97 -8.65
C MET A 99 -0.18 -5.01 -9.34
N ILE A 100 -0.77 -6.19 -9.53
CA ILE A 100 -2.04 -6.35 -10.23
C ILE A 100 -3.17 -5.69 -9.45
N GLU A 101 -3.38 -6.12 -8.21
CA GLU A 101 -4.49 -5.63 -7.38
C GLU A 101 -4.28 -4.17 -6.95
N GLY A 102 -3.02 -3.79 -6.70
CA GLY A 102 -2.68 -2.43 -6.30
C GLY A 102 -2.91 -1.39 -7.40
N ASN A 103 -2.69 -1.74 -8.67
CA ASN A 103 -2.91 -0.82 -9.80
C ASN A 103 -4.33 -0.90 -10.40
N THR A 104 -5.20 -1.75 -9.88
CA THR A 104 -6.59 -1.81 -10.34
C THR A 104 -7.32 -0.51 -9.96
N ASN A 105 -7.71 0.29 -10.94
CA ASN A 105 -8.37 1.58 -10.76
C ASN A 105 -7.63 2.56 -9.84
N GLY A 106 -6.30 2.64 -9.96
CA GLY A 106 -5.47 3.59 -9.21
C GLY A 106 -4.00 3.21 -9.24
N ASP A 107 -3.15 3.98 -8.61
CA ASP A 107 -1.70 3.80 -8.60
C ASP A 107 -1.23 3.03 -7.36
N ALA A 108 -0.23 2.14 -7.55
CA ALA A 108 0.45 1.46 -6.47
C ALA A 108 1.92 1.88 -6.37
N ILE A 109 2.35 2.19 -5.15
CA ILE A 109 3.75 2.43 -4.79
C ILE A 109 4.26 1.19 -4.03
N ILE A 110 5.06 0.38 -4.68
CA ILE A 110 5.61 -0.84 -4.07
C ILE A 110 6.86 -0.48 -3.26
N ASN A 111 6.83 -0.73 -1.96
CA ASN A 111 7.97 -0.50 -1.08
C ASN A 111 8.69 -1.80 -0.75
N VAL A 112 9.95 -1.91 -1.20
CA VAL A 112 10.85 -3.03 -0.92
C VAL A 112 12.08 -2.49 -0.20
N SER A 113 12.10 -2.56 1.13
CA SER A 113 13.24 -2.06 1.93
C SER A 113 14.30 -3.14 2.14
N ARG A 114 14.01 -4.13 2.98
CA ARG A 114 15.00 -5.16 3.37
C ARG A 114 15.50 -5.98 2.19
N GLY A 115 14.63 -6.32 1.25
CA GLY A 115 15.00 -7.11 0.06
C GLY A 115 16.00 -6.39 -0.83
N ILE A 116 16.07 -5.07 -0.80
CA ILE A 116 17.02 -4.26 -1.57
C ILE A 116 18.21 -3.86 -0.70
N CYS A 117 17.95 -3.23 0.46
CA CYS A 117 19.02 -2.63 1.27
C CYS A 117 19.96 -3.67 1.91
N PHE A 118 19.53 -4.91 2.07
CA PHE A 118 20.33 -6.01 2.62
C PHE A 118 20.66 -7.08 1.56
N ALA A 119 20.78 -6.69 0.30
CA ALA A 119 21.11 -7.61 -0.78
C ALA A 119 22.60 -8.00 -0.78
N GLY A 120 22.87 -9.28 -1.02
CA GLY A 120 24.20 -9.84 -1.22
C GLY A 120 25.19 -9.52 -0.09
N ASP A 121 26.32 -8.95 -0.45
CA ASP A 121 27.40 -8.54 0.47
C ASP A 121 27.24 -7.11 1.03
N LEU A 122 26.09 -6.51 0.86
CA LEU A 122 25.76 -5.12 1.23
C LEU A 122 26.54 -4.05 0.46
N SER A 123 27.25 -4.44 -0.61
CA SER A 123 27.90 -3.46 -1.46
C SER A 123 26.87 -2.60 -2.21
N SER A 124 27.26 -1.38 -2.55
CA SER A 124 26.40 -0.51 -3.38
C SER A 124 26.05 -1.14 -4.73
N ASN A 125 26.93 -1.98 -5.28
CA ASN A 125 26.67 -2.72 -6.51
C ASN A 125 25.61 -3.83 -6.30
N ALA A 126 25.68 -4.60 -5.21
CA ALA A 126 24.69 -5.63 -4.89
C ALA A 126 23.29 -5.01 -4.67
N ILE A 127 23.24 -3.90 -3.94
CA ILE A 127 22.00 -3.14 -3.68
C ILE A 127 21.41 -2.62 -4.99
N ARG A 128 22.25 -2.02 -5.87
CA ARG A 128 21.83 -1.51 -7.18
C ARG A 128 21.27 -2.62 -8.06
N LEU A 129 21.99 -3.74 -8.20
CA LEU A 129 21.54 -4.88 -9.01
C LEU A 129 20.20 -5.44 -8.51
N LYS A 130 20.00 -5.51 -7.19
CA LYS A 130 18.75 -5.98 -6.63
C LYS A 130 17.60 -5.01 -6.85
N ALA A 131 17.84 -3.71 -6.80
CA ALA A 131 16.84 -2.70 -7.14
C ALA A 131 16.45 -2.77 -8.62
N GLU A 132 17.42 -2.94 -9.52
CA GLU A 132 17.19 -3.13 -10.97
C GLU A 132 16.39 -4.40 -11.27
N GLU A 133 16.65 -5.51 -10.55
CA GLU A 133 15.87 -6.75 -10.66
C GLU A 133 14.40 -6.52 -10.31
N TYR A 134 14.11 -5.86 -9.17
CA TYR A 134 12.73 -5.53 -8.80
C TYR A 134 12.07 -4.61 -9.82
N TYR A 135 12.79 -3.59 -10.29
CA TYR A 135 12.28 -2.67 -11.31
C TYR A 135 11.91 -3.42 -12.61
N LYS A 136 12.80 -4.30 -13.08
CA LYS A 136 12.56 -5.11 -14.29
C LYS A 136 11.34 -6.01 -14.14
N ASN A 137 11.24 -6.75 -13.01
CA ASN A 137 10.11 -7.62 -12.73
C ASN A 137 8.78 -6.83 -12.68
N MET A 138 8.77 -5.64 -12.07
CA MET A 138 7.58 -4.78 -12.05
C MET A 138 7.18 -4.31 -13.44
N ARG A 139 8.15 -3.94 -14.29
CA ARG A 139 7.90 -3.54 -15.68
C ARG A 139 7.29 -4.69 -16.50
N GLU A 140 7.87 -5.89 -16.41
CA GLU A 140 7.34 -7.07 -17.08
C GLU A 140 5.89 -7.36 -16.67
N LEU A 141 5.57 -7.31 -15.38
CA LEU A 141 4.21 -7.51 -14.88
C LEU A 141 3.23 -6.43 -15.37
N MET A 142 3.65 -5.18 -15.53
CA MET A 142 2.80 -4.12 -16.10
C MET A 142 2.56 -4.29 -17.60
N ASP A 143 3.57 -4.75 -18.34
CA ASP A 143 3.46 -4.97 -19.78
C ASP A 143 2.57 -6.18 -20.10
N GLU A 144 2.52 -7.20 -19.23
CA GLU A 144 1.59 -8.35 -19.34
C GLU A 144 0.10 -7.94 -19.16
N GLN A 145 -0.18 -6.79 -18.58
CA GLN A 145 -1.55 -6.32 -18.30
C GLN A 145 -2.12 -5.38 -19.38
N ARG A 146 -1.33 -5.02 -20.37
CA ARG A 146 -1.72 -4.15 -21.49
C ARG A 146 -2.23 -4.95 -22.68
#